data_d2ae447f0dda0705337e6496a13c3aaa
#
_entry.id   d2ae447f0dda0705337e6496a13c3aaa
#
_cell.length_a   1.000
_cell.length_b   1.000
_cell.length_c   1.000
_cell.angle_alpha   90.00
_cell.angle_beta   90.00
_cell.angle_gamma   90.00
#
_symmetry.space_group_name_H-M   'P 1'
#
loop_
_entity.id
_entity.type
_entity.pdbx_description
1 polymer ?
#
loop_
_entity_poly.entity_id
_entity_poly.type
_entity_poly.pdbx_seq_one_letter_code
_entity_poly.pdbx_strand_id
1 'polypeptide(L)'
;AHAVVVGDGKPFVSALIELDPEMLHSWLEGQGLNADMTLAEASDNDAVRAFIQQYIDQANANVSRAESVRKFAVLDEEFSQEHGTLTPSMKVVRPKVLQRYATVIEEDLYAPKPSNKPLPATAKIIDSTLETVKKSSESVKQASEQVKQASEQMKTSVSDSIASVSEKIKKSKAEPEEGETGDSADNADNADNAADT
;
A
#
# COMPACT_ATOMS: atom_id res chain seq x y z
N ALA A 1 -0.69 -19.70 21.03
CA ALA A 1 -1.18 -18.33 21.22
C ALA A 1 -1.67 -18.10 22.63
N HIS A 2 -1.41 -16.92 23.17
CA HIS A 2 -1.85 -16.53 24.52
C HIS A 2 -2.50 -15.15 24.50
N ALA A 3 -3.41 -14.93 25.48
CA ALA A 3 -3.98 -13.62 25.73
C ALA A 3 -3.77 -13.24 27.19
N VAL A 4 -3.21 -12.06 27.44
CA VAL A 4 -2.97 -11.56 28.80
C VAL A 4 -3.77 -10.27 28.99
N VAL A 5 -4.80 -10.35 29.83
CA VAL A 5 -5.66 -9.20 30.18
C VAL A 5 -4.91 -8.29 31.13
N VAL A 6 -4.88 -6.99 30.87
CA VAL A 6 -4.24 -5.94 31.68
C VAL A 6 -5.25 -4.86 32.05
N GLY A 7 -5.11 -4.23 33.22
CA GLY A 7 -6.08 -3.23 33.65
C GLY A 7 -5.96 -2.82 35.12
N ASP A 8 -5.04 -3.41 35.88
CA ASP A 8 -4.86 -3.07 37.29
C ASP A 8 -4.46 -1.60 37.46
N GLY A 9 -5.29 -0.82 38.15
CA GLY A 9 -5.08 0.62 38.32
C GLY A 9 -5.27 1.47 37.05
N LYS A 10 -5.79 0.90 35.98
CA LYS A 10 -6.02 1.55 34.69
C LYS A 10 -7.51 1.92 34.50
N PRO A 11 -7.82 2.90 33.64
CA PRO A 11 -9.21 3.36 33.45
C PRO A 11 -10.13 2.37 32.75
N PHE A 12 -9.58 1.33 32.11
CA PHE A 12 -10.31 0.27 31.41
C PHE A 12 -9.45 -0.98 31.24
N VAL A 13 -10.09 -2.08 30.89
CA VAL A 13 -9.43 -3.35 30.62
C VAL A 13 -8.89 -3.36 29.19
N SER A 14 -7.67 -3.87 29.02
CA SER A 14 -7.00 -4.09 27.73
C SER A 14 -6.41 -5.50 27.66
N ALA A 15 -5.94 -5.92 26.50
CA ALA A 15 -5.30 -7.22 26.32
C ALA A 15 -4.00 -7.13 25.50
N LEU A 16 -3.03 -7.95 25.87
CA LEU A 16 -1.89 -8.30 25.05
C LEU A 16 -2.21 -9.64 24.36
N ILE A 17 -2.07 -9.72 23.07
CA ILE A 17 -2.37 -10.91 22.25
C ILE A 17 -1.08 -11.38 21.61
N GLU A 18 -0.67 -12.59 21.97
CA GLU A 18 0.42 -13.31 21.31
C GLU A 18 -0.16 -14.19 20.22
N LEU A 19 0.43 -14.15 19.04
CA LEU A 19 0.08 -15.00 17.91
C LEU A 19 0.93 -16.28 17.94
N ASP A 20 0.35 -17.36 17.49
CA ASP A 20 1.02 -18.62 17.22
C ASP A 20 1.43 -18.63 15.74
N PRO A 21 2.74 -18.78 15.40
CA PRO A 21 3.21 -18.68 14.03
C PRO A 21 2.60 -19.73 13.09
N GLU A 22 2.40 -20.97 13.57
CA GLU A 22 1.85 -22.06 12.76
C GLU A 22 0.36 -21.81 12.44
N MET A 23 -0.38 -21.36 13.45
CA MET A 23 -1.79 -21.00 13.29
C MET A 23 -1.95 -19.75 12.42
N LEU A 24 -1.05 -18.77 12.58
CA LEU A 24 -1.04 -17.57 11.76
C LEU A 24 -0.81 -17.90 10.29
N HIS A 25 0.22 -18.69 9.97
CA HIS A 25 0.54 -19.15 8.61
C HIS A 25 -0.69 -19.81 7.95
N SER A 26 -1.29 -20.78 8.62
CA SER A 26 -2.48 -21.50 8.11
C SER A 26 -3.67 -20.56 7.89
N TRP A 27 -3.87 -19.58 8.76
CA TRP A 27 -4.94 -18.63 8.65
C TRP A 27 -4.70 -17.65 7.48
N LEU A 28 -3.47 -17.14 7.30
CA LEU A 28 -3.09 -16.25 6.22
C LEU A 28 -3.30 -16.92 4.85
N GLU A 29 -2.89 -18.20 4.70
CA GLU A 29 -3.17 -18.98 3.49
C GLU A 29 -4.68 -19.04 3.20
N GLY A 30 -5.48 -19.35 4.20
CA GLY A 30 -6.94 -19.42 4.08
C GLY A 30 -7.61 -18.09 3.68
N GLN A 31 -6.96 -16.96 3.98
CA GLN A 31 -7.42 -15.62 3.61
C GLN A 31 -6.85 -15.14 2.26
N GLY A 32 -5.96 -15.91 1.63
CA GLY A 32 -5.26 -15.50 0.40
C GLY A 32 -4.25 -14.35 0.64
N LEU A 33 -3.75 -14.23 1.87
CA LEU A 33 -2.73 -13.27 2.26
C LEU A 33 -1.33 -13.91 2.16
N ASN A 34 -0.28 -13.10 2.30
CA ASN A 34 1.08 -13.61 2.34
C ASN A 34 1.29 -14.50 3.59
N ALA A 35 1.41 -15.80 3.40
CA ALA A 35 1.57 -16.77 4.47
C ALA A 35 2.94 -16.69 5.18
N ASP A 36 3.97 -16.16 4.49
CA ASP A 36 5.32 -15.99 5.03
C ASP A 36 5.50 -14.69 5.86
N MET A 37 4.38 -14.05 6.22
CA MET A 37 4.37 -12.85 7.05
C MET A 37 4.96 -13.16 8.43
N THR A 38 5.91 -12.34 8.87
CA THR A 38 6.50 -12.43 10.21
C THR A 38 5.49 -11.99 11.28
N LEU A 39 5.72 -12.36 12.55
CA LEU A 39 4.88 -11.91 13.67
C LEU A 39 4.87 -10.37 13.78
N ALA A 40 5.99 -9.72 13.53
CA ALA A 40 6.09 -8.26 13.53
C ALA A 40 5.22 -7.63 12.44
N GLU A 41 5.26 -8.14 11.21
CA GLU A 41 4.39 -7.67 10.13
C GLU A 41 2.91 -7.96 10.41
N ALA A 42 2.61 -9.13 11.00
CA ALA A 42 1.26 -9.53 11.37
C ALA A 42 0.68 -8.66 12.49
N SER A 43 1.50 -8.20 13.44
CA SER A 43 1.07 -7.34 14.55
C SER A 43 0.51 -6.00 14.07
N ASP A 44 1.01 -5.48 12.94
CA ASP A 44 0.56 -4.22 12.32
C ASP A 44 -0.44 -4.44 11.17
N ASN A 45 -0.74 -5.70 10.82
CA ASN A 45 -1.61 -6.02 9.70
C ASN A 45 -3.09 -5.80 10.05
N ASP A 46 -3.79 -5.00 9.24
CA ASP A 46 -5.19 -4.64 9.47
C ASP A 46 -6.13 -5.85 9.42
N ALA A 47 -5.89 -6.83 8.54
CA ALA A 47 -6.72 -8.02 8.44
C ALA A 47 -6.58 -8.93 9.67
N VAL A 48 -5.36 -9.11 10.18
CA VAL A 48 -5.09 -9.83 11.43
C VAL A 48 -5.75 -9.13 12.61
N ARG A 49 -5.60 -7.81 12.69
CA ARG A 49 -6.22 -7.02 13.78
C ARG A 49 -7.74 -7.06 13.72
N ALA A 50 -8.34 -6.98 12.52
CA ALA A 50 -9.78 -7.08 12.35
C ALA A 50 -10.31 -8.47 12.74
N PHE A 51 -9.57 -9.53 12.42
CA PHE A 51 -9.90 -10.89 12.84
C PHE A 51 -9.89 -11.04 14.36
N ILE A 52 -8.84 -10.57 15.02
CA ILE A 52 -8.75 -10.61 16.50
C ILE A 52 -9.87 -9.77 17.12
N GLN A 53 -10.20 -8.60 16.55
CA GLN A 53 -11.27 -7.74 17.06
C GLN A 53 -12.61 -8.48 17.12
N GLN A 54 -12.94 -9.31 16.12
CA GLN A 54 -14.18 -10.09 16.12
C GLN A 54 -14.27 -11.03 17.34
N TYR A 55 -13.17 -11.69 17.72
CA TYR A 55 -13.14 -12.55 18.90
C TYR A 55 -13.21 -11.76 20.20
N ILE A 56 -12.59 -10.60 20.26
CA ILE A 56 -12.70 -9.69 21.40
C ILE A 56 -14.15 -9.22 21.56
N ASP A 57 -14.82 -8.86 20.47
CA ASP A 57 -16.20 -8.43 20.49
C ASP A 57 -17.13 -9.56 20.95
N GLN A 58 -16.91 -10.81 20.52
CA GLN A 58 -17.61 -11.99 20.99
C GLN A 58 -17.40 -12.23 22.49
N ALA A 59 -16.17 -12.12 22.99
CA ALA A 59 -15.84 -12.22 24.39
C ALA A 59 -16.52 -11.11 25.21
N ASN A 60 -16.49 -9.88 24.70
CA ASN A 60 -17.10 -8.72 25.32
C ASN A 60 -18.63 -8.80 25.42
N ALA A 61 -19.29 -9.54 24.52
CA ALA A 61 -20.73 -9.77 24.58
C ALA A 61 -21.18 -10.57 25.83
N ASN A 62 -20.25 -11.29 26.47
CA ASN A 62 -20.52 -12.16 27.62
C ASN A 62 -20.11 -11.55 28.96
N VAL A 63 -19.60 -10.34 28.99
CA VAL A 63 -19.11 -9.65 30.19
C VAL A 63 -19.74 -8.26 30.33
N SER A 64 -19.64 -7.70 31.55
CA SER A 64 -20.12 -6.33 31.76
C SER A 64 -19.25 -5.28 31.05
N ARG A 65 -19.79 -4.08 30.86
CA ARG A 65 -19.05 -2.96 30.27
C ARG A 65 -17.74 -2.61 31.02
N ALA A 66 -17.71 -2.85 32.32
CA ALA A 66 -16.52 -2.59 33.13
C ALA A 66 -15.43 -3.64 32.89
N GLU A 67 -15.81 -4.88 32.58
CA GLU A 67 -14.92 -6.01 32.33
C GLU A 67 -14.53 -6.17 30.87
N SER A 68 -15.18 -5.44 29.96
CA SER A 68 -14.93 -5.55 28.52
C SER A 68 -13.55 -5.01 28.15
N VAL A 69 -12.86 -5.76 27.31
CA VAL A 69 -11.58 -5.35 26.70
C VAL A 69 -11.82 -4.22 25.71
N ARG A 70 -11.25 -3.05 25.96
CA ARG A 70 -11.48 -1.87 25.13
C ARG A 70 -10.38 -1.59 24.13
N LYS A 71 -9.18 -2.06 24.41
CA LYS A 71 -8.04 -1.99 23.52
C LYS A 71 -7.25 -3.28 23.60
N PHE A 72 -6.55 -3.61 22.55
CA PHE A 72 -5.58 -4.71 22.55
C PHE A 72 -4.36 -4.33 21.73
N ALA A 73 -3.24 -4.94 22.06
CA ALA A 73 -2.03 -4.92 21.27
C ALA A 73 -1.71 -6.35 20.84
N VAL A 74 -1.36 -6.52 19.59
CA VAL A 74 -0.82 -7.77 19.05
C VAL A 74 0.69 -7.69 19.21
N LEU A 75 1.28 -8.73 19.77
CA LEU A 75 2.71 -8.78 20.03
C LEU A 75 3.46 -9.24 18.79
N ASP A 76 4.65 -8.71 18.62
CA ASP A 76 5.57 -8.97 17.51
C ASP A 76 6.47 -10.19 17.73
N GLU A 77 6.37 -10.82 18.91
CA GLU A 77 7.14 -12.01 19.30
C GLU A 77 6.31 -12.97 20.15
N GLU A 78 6.79 -14.22 20.25
CA GLU A 78 6.20 -15.23 21.11
C GLU A 78 6.69 -15.13 22.55
N PHE A 79 5.86 -15.60 23.49
CA PHE A 79 6.32 -15.83 24.85
C PHE A 79 7.30 -17.01 24.89
N SER A 80 8.34 -16.89 25.68
CA SER A 80 9.38 -17.92 25.78
C SER A 80 9.90 -18.11 27.20
N GLN A 81 10.52 -19.27 27.40
CA GLN A 81 11.26 -19.55 28.64
C GLN A 81 12.53 -18.70 28.72
N GLU A 82 13.16 -18.41 27.58
CA GLU A 82 14.36 -17.59 27.48
C GLU A 82 14.11 -16.17 28.00
N HIS A 83 13.01 -15.58 27.62
CA HIS A 83 12.57 -14.27 28.11
C HIS A 83 11.90 -14.33 29.49
N GLY A 84 11.73 -15.54 30.04
CA GLY A 84 11.08 -15.74 31.32
C GLY A 84 9.57 -15.45 31.33
N THR A 85 8.98 -15.27 30.15
CA THR A 85 7.53 -15.04 29.99
C THR A 85 6.72 -16.34 30.11
N LEU A 86 7.39 -17.48 29.89
CA LEU A 86 6.85 -18.82 30.17
C LEU A 86 7.67 -19.54 31.22
N THR A 87 7.00 -20.39 32.00
CA THR A 87 7.65 -21.40 32.86
C THR A 87 8.14 -22.60 32.04
N PRO A 88 9.00 -23.48 32.57
CA PRO A 88 9.35 -24.74 31.91
C PRO A 88 8.15 -25.64 31.56
N SER A 89 7.03 -25.49 32.26
CA SER A 89 5.78 -26.17 31.98
C SER A 89 4.84 -25.36 31.05
N MET A 90 5.37 -24.40 30.30
CA MET A 90 4.66 -23.58 29.30
C MET A 90 3.49 -22.75 29.89
N LYS A 91 3.56 -22.39 31.17
CA LYS A 91 2.58 -21.50 31.80
C LYS A 91 3.06 -20.06 31.75
N VAL A 92 2.16 -19.15 31.42
CA VAL A 92 2.45 -17.70 31.36
C VAL A 92 2.84 -17.16 32.72
N VAL A 93 3.99 -16.49 32.79
CA VAL A 93 4.49 -15.77 33.97
C VAL A 93 4.05 -14.31 33.89
N ARG A 94 2.81 -14.05 34.29
CA ARG A 94 2.17 -12.73 34.17
C ARG A 94 3.06 -11.55 34.63
N PRO A 95 3.75 -11.56 35.79
CA PRO A 95 4.61 -10.44 36.18
C PRO A 95 5.72 -10.14 35.17
N LYS A 96 6.29 -11.19 34.57
CA LYS A 96 7.35 -11.03 33.56
C LYS A 96 6.81 -10.49 32.23
N VAL A 97 5.63 -10.92 31.82
CA VAL A 97 4.94 -10.37 30.65
C VAL A 97 4.66 -8.89 30.86
N LEU A 98 4.08 -8.49 32.00
CA LEU A 98 3.80 -7.09 32.30
C LEU A 98 5.07 -6.22 32.35
N GLN A 99 6.17 -6.76 32.87
CA GLN A 99 7.46 -6.08 32.90
C GLN A 99 8.05 -5.90 31.48
N ARG A 100 8.03 -6.97 30.65
CA ARG A 100 8.59 -6.96 29.30
C ARG A 100 7.85 -5.99 28.39
N TYR A 101 6.53 -6.03 28.41
CA TYR A 101 5.67 -5.21 27.56
C TYR A 101 5.15 -3.94 28.24
N ALA A 102 5.86 -3.44 29.27
CA ALA A 102 5.46 -2.24 29.98
C ALA A 102 5.30 -1.02 29.06
N THR A 103 6.20 -0.84 28.08
CA THR A 103 6.13 0.24 27.08
C THR A 103 4.90 0.12 26.20
N VAL A 104 4.62 -1.06 25.64
CA VAL A 104 3.42 -1.34 24.84
C VAL A 104 2.15 -1.06 25.64
N ILE A 105 2.14 -1.48 26.91
CA ILE A 105 1.01 -1.24 27.80
C ILE A 105 0.80 0.26 28.01
N GLU A 106 1.83 1.01 28.34
CA GLU A 106 1.69 2.43 28.69
C GLU A 106 1.47 3.31 27.45
N GLU A 107 2.19 3.06 26.36
CA GLU A 107 2.19 3.92 25.17
C GLU A 107 1.08 3.56 24.18
N ASP A 108 0.83 2.26 23.93
CA ASP A 108 -0.16 1.86 22.93
C ASP A 108 -1.56 1.67 23.52
N LEU A 109 -1.63 1.03 24.70
CA LEU A 109 -2.92 0.74 25.30
C LEU A 109 -3.47 1.89 26.14
N TYR A 110 -2.64 2.57 26.91
CA TYR A 110 -3.10 3.56 27.90
C TYR A 110 -2.60 4.97 27.65
N ALA A 111 -1.75 5.23 26.66
CA ALA A 111 -1.42 6.59 26.30
C ALA A 111 -2.70 7.41 26.09
N PRO A 112 -2.79 8.60 26.65
CA PRO A 112 -3.88 9.51 26.35
C PRO A 112 -3.88 9.72 24.83
N LYS A 113 -5.03 9.49 24.17
CA LYS A 113 -5.16 9.89 22.76
C LYS A 113 -4.68 11.34 22.68
N PRO A 114 -3.79 11.69 21.74
CA PRO A 114 -3.42 13.08 21.57
C PRO A 114 -4.72 13.86 21.52
N SER A 115 -4.92 14.72 22.51
CA SER A 115 -6.11 15.55 22.54
C SER A 115 -6.03 16.39 21.28
N ASN A 116 -6.97 16.21 20.36
CA ASN A 116 -7.12 16.99 19.13
C ASN A 116 -7.50 18.46 19.43
N LYS A 117 -7.10 18.92 20.60
CA LYS A 117 -7.18 20.31 20.99
C LYS A 117 -5.86 20.94 20.57
N PRO A 118 -5.80 21.67 19.45
CA PRO A 118 -4.56 22.32 19.04
C PRO A 118 -4.10 23.23 20.16
N LEU A 119 -2.87 23.06 20.62
CA LEU A 119 -2.21 24.01 21.48
C LEU A 119 -2.30 25.40 20.82
N PRO A 120 -2.64 26.46 21.55
CA PRO A 120 -2.88 27.79 20.96
C PRO A 120 -1.70 28.33 20.13
N ALA A 121 -0.49 27.80 20.31
CA ALA A 121 0.68 28.14 19.48
C ALA A 121 0.75 27.36 18.15
N THR A 122 0.17 26.16 18.08
CA THR A 122 0.15 25.32 16.85
C THR A 122 -0.99 25.70 15.91
N ALA A 123 -2.06 26.30 16.41
CA ALA A 123 -3.18 26.76 15.58
C ALA A 123 -2.73 27.81 14.54
N LYS A 124 -1.80 28.70 14.91
CA LYS A 124 -1.25 29.70 13.99
C LYS A 124 -0.32 29.11 12.93
N ILE A 125 0.40 28.03 13.26
CA ILE A 125 1.30 27.34 12.32
C ILE A 125 0.49 26.49 11.34
N ILE A 126 -0.57 25.83 11.80
CA ILE A 126 -1.44 25.02 10.96
C ILE A 126 -2.17 25.90 9.93
N ASP A 127 -2.65 27.08 10.35
CA ASP A 127 -3.37 28.01 9.47
C ASP A 127 -2.45 28.56 8.36
N SER A 128 -1.21 28.94 8.70
CA SER A 128 -0.22 29.40 7.73
C SER A 128 0.24 28.28 6.78
N THR A 129 0.32 27.05 7.27
CA THR A 129 0.70 25.87 6.47
C THR A 129 -0.46 25.46 5.53
N LEU A 130 -1.70 25.57 5.98
CA LEU A 130 -2.89 25.29 5.19
C LEU A 130 -3.05 26.29 4.02
N GLU A 131 -2.76 27.57 4.28
CA GLU A 131 -2.72 28.61 3.22
C GLU A 131 -1.62 28.34 2.19
N THR A 132 -0.43 27.93 2.63
CA THR A 132 0.69 27.59 1.76
C THR A 132 0.39 26.37 0.90
N VAL A 133 -0.24 25.34 1.46
CA VAL A 133 -0.66 24.11 0.74
C VAL A 133 -1.78 24.42 -0.26
N LYS A 134 -2.74 25.28 0.09
CA LYS A 134 -3.78 25.74 -0.84
C LYS A 134 -3.17 26.49 -2.04
N LYS A 135 -2.24 27.40 -1.78
CA LYS A 135 -1.57 28.19 -2.82
C LYS A 135 -0.71 27.31 -3.75
N SER A 136 -0.04 26.30 -3.20
CA SER A 136 0.72 25.34 -4.00
C SER A 136 -0.18 24.41 -4.83
N SER A 137 -1.33 24.01 -4.32
CA SER A 137 -2.30 23.18 -5.06
C SER A 137 -2.97 23.94 -6.21
N GLU A 138 -3.22 25.25 -6.06
CA GLU A 138 -3.70 26.11 -7.14
C GLU A 138 -2.64 26.31 -8.22
N SER A 139 -1.37 26.51 -7.85
CA SER A 139 -0.27 26.60 -8.80
C SER A 139 -0.07 25.32 -9.61
N VAL A 140 -0.21 24.16 -8.99
CA VAL A 140 -0.15 22.85 -9.66
C VAL A 140 -1.33 22.68 -10.63
N LYS A 141 -2.53 23.11 -10.24
CA LYS A 141 -3.71 23.11 -11.13
C LYS A 141 -3.50 23.99 -12.35
N GLN A 142 -2.98 25.21 -12.18
CA GLN A 142 -2.69 26.12 -13.30
C GLN A 142 -1.61 25.57 -14.22
N ALA A 143 -0.54 24.96 -13.67
CA ALA A 143 0.50 24.31 -14.45
C ALA A 143 -0.04 23.13 -15.27
N SER A 144 -0.92 22.32 -14.68
CA SER A 144 -1.53 21.18 -15.39
C SER A 144 -2.44 21.62 -16.53
N GLU A 145 -3.17 22.75 -16.37
CA GLU A 145 -4.02 23.32 -17.42
C GLU A 145 -3.18 23.90 -18.57
N GLN A 146 -2.05 24.55 -18.25
CA GLN A 146 -1.12 25.04 -19.27
C GLN A 146 -0.49 23.91 -20.09
N VAL A 147 -0.10 22.81 -19.45
CA VAL A 147 0.42 21.62 -20.14
C VAL A 147 -0.64 21.01 -21.05
N LYS A 148 -1.89 20.98 -20.62
CA LYS A 148 -3.01 20.47 -21.42
C LYS A 148 -3.26 21.31 -22.64
N GLN A 149 -3.27 22.65 -22.51
CA GLN A 149 -3.41 23.61 -23.63
C GLN A 149 -2.23 23.51 -24.61
N ALA A 150 -0.99 23.41 -24.12
CA ALA A 150 0.18 23.22 -24.96
C ALA A 150 0.15 21.90 -25.74
N SER A 151 -0.33 20.84 -25.11
CA SER A 151 -0.53 19.52 -25.74
C SER A 151 -1.57 19.57 -26.85
N GLU A 152 -2.66 20.31 -26.66
CA GLU A 152 -3.72 20.47 -27.66
C GLU A 152 -3.21 21.33 -28.87
N GLN A 153 -2.46 22.39 -28.61
CA GLN A 153 -1.82 23.19 -29.65
C GLN A 153 -0.78 22.41 -30.46
N MET A 154 -0.02 21.53 -29.84
CA MET A 154 0.88 20.63 -30.55
C MET A 154 0.13 19.65 -31.45
N LYS A 155 -0.99 19.08 -31.00
CA LYS A 155 -1.81 18.18 -31.84
C LYS A 155 -2.36 18.87 -33.09
N THR A 156 -2.86 20.09 -32.95
CA THR A 156 -3.36 20.86 -34.09
C THR A 156 -2.24 21.23 -35.08
N SER A 157 -1.08 21.66 -34.58
CA SER A 157 0.08 21.99 -35.42
C SER A 157 0.62 20.76 -36.18
N VAL A 158 0.66 19.60 -35.53
CA VAL A 158 1.07 18.33 -36.19
C VAL A 158 0.05 17.89 -37.24
N SER A 159 -1.25 18.03 -36.95
CA SER A 159 -2.33 17.73 -37.89
C SER A 159 -2.25 18.60 -39.15
N ASP A 160 -2.03 19.93 -39.01
CA ASP A 160 -1.89 20.85 -40.09
C ASP A 160 -0.62 20.59 -40.93
N SER A 161 0.47 20.21 -40.29
CA SER A 161 1.70 19.79 -40.96
C SER A 161 1.51 18.52 -41.79
N ILE A 162 0.81 17.54 -41.27
CA ILE A 162 0.49 16.29 -41.99
C ILE A 162 -0.43 16.59 -43.18
N ALA A 163 -1.44 17.43 -43.00
CA ALA A 163 -2.35 17.83 -44.09
C ALA A 163 -1.58 18.51 -45.24
N SER A 164 -0.66 19.44 -44.93
CA SER A 164 0.12 20.15 -45.93
C SER A 164 1.10 19.22 -46.67
N VAL A 165 1.67 18.21 -46.02
CA VAL A 165 2.54 17.19 -46.64
C VAL A 165 1.73 16.27 -47.53
N SER A 166 0.54 15.85 -47.11
CA SER A 166 -0.33 15.00 -47.93
C SER A 166 -0.85 15.68 -49.19
N GLU A 167 -1.08 17.02 -49.13
CA GLU A 167 -1.47 17.81 -50.28
C GLU A 167 -0.31 18.00 -51.30
N LYS A 168 0.92 18.18 -50.80
CA LYS A 168 2.12 18.21 -51.66
C LYS A 168 2.37 16.86 -52.35
N ILE A 169 2.17 15.75 -51.67
CA ILE A 169 2.30 14.40 -52.25
C ILE A 169 1.24 14.13 -53.34
N LYS A 170 0.00 14.60 -53.12
CA LYS A 170 -1.05 14.49 -54.16
C LYS A 170 -0.72 15.33 -55.40
N LYS A 171 -0.09 16.48 -55.24
CA LYS A 171 0.26 17.37 -56.37
C LYS A 171 1.46 16.86 -57.15
N SER A 172 2.41 16.14 -56.51
CA SER A 172 3.55 15.55 -57.21
C SER A 172 3.20 14.25 -57.99
N LYS A 173 2.03 13.64 -57.71
CA LYS A 173 1.56 12.42 -58.40
C LYS A 173 0.64 12.68 -59.57
N ALA A 174 0.41 13.94 -59.96
CA ALA A 174 -0.52 14.38 -61.01
C ALA A 174 0.16 14.88 -62.29
N GLU A 175 1.48 14.73 -62.41
CA GLU A 175 2.14 14.98 -63.75
C GLU A 175 2.36 13.66 -64.46
N PRO A 176 1.82 13.44 -65.65
CA PRO A 176 2.06 12.23 -66.45
C PRO A 176 3.37 12.40 -67.23
N GLU A 177 4.32 11.50 -67.02
CA GLU A 177 5.41 11.33 -67.99
C GLU A 177 4.92 10.53 -69.16
N GLU A 178 4.84 11.18 -70.32
CA GLU A 178 4.78 10.56 -71.67
C GLU A 178 6.17 10.10 -72.07
N GLY A 179 6.24 8.83 -72.48
CA GLY A 179 7.03 8.31 -73.57
C GLY A 179 8.49 7.97 -73.41
N GLU A 180 8.87 6.77 -73.49
CA GLU A 180 9.49 6.22 -74.74
C GLU A 180 9.81 4.74 -74.62
N THR A 181 9.54 4.10 -75.72
CA THR A 181 9.72 2.70 -76.12
C THR A 181 11.20 2.33 -76.30
N GLY A 182 11.54 1.08 -76.04
CA GLY A 182 12.80 0.46 -76.45
C GLY A 182 13.07 -0.87 -75.78
N ASP A 183 12.54 -1.90 -76.29
CA ASP A 183 13.02 -3.11 -76.97
C ASP A 183 14.28 -3.78 -76.44
N SER A 184 14.18 -5.10 -76.46
CA SER A 184 15.17 -6.19 -76.54
C SER A 184 15.65 -6.81 -75.22
N ALA A 185 15.10 -7.96 -75.01
CA ALA A 185 15.65 -9.33 -75.32
C ALA A 185 16.69 -9.90 -74.33
N ASP A 186 16.29 -11.03 -73.94
CA ASP A 186 17.02 -12.31 -73.77
C ASP A 186 17.95 -12.55 -72.58
N ASN A 187 17.63 -13.65 -72.08
CA ASN A 187 18.39 -14.85 -71.65
C ASN A 187 18.46 -15.10 -70.15
N ALA A 188 17.70 -16.04 -69.80
CA ALA A 188 18.06 -17.48 -69.62
C ALA A 188 19.01 -17.77 -68.44
N ASP A 189 18.47 -18.62 -67.69
CA ASP A 189 19.03 -19.84 -67.09
C ASP A 189 19.77 -19.79 -65.72
N ASN A 190 19.28 -20.68 -65.02
CA ASN A 190 19.93 -21.71 -64.16
C ASN A 190 19.93 -21.44 -62.65
N ALA A 191 19.08 -22.14 -62.06
CA ALA A 191 19.24 -23.48 -61.47
C ALA A 191 20.10 -23.53 -60.19
N ASP A 192 19.43 -23.99 -59.26
CA ASP A 192 19.74 -25.12 -58.37
C ASP A 192 20.56 -24.93 -57.10
N ASN A 193 20.02 -25.53 -56.16
CA ASN A 193 20.55 -26.41 -55.12
C ASN A 193 20.70 -25.80 -53.71
N ALA A 194 19.79 -26.18 -52.92
CA ALA A 194 19.81 -27.32 -51.99
C ALA A 194 20.71 -27.17 -50.76
N ALA A 195 20.01 -27.26 -49.70
CA ALA A 195 20.21 -28.14 -48.53
C ALA A 195 21.27 -27.83 -47.49
N ASP A 196 20.75 -27.93 -46.32
CA ASP A 196 21.25 -28.63 -45.12
C ASP A 196 22.38 -27.98 -44.26
N THR A 197 22.07 -27.63 -43.15
CA THR A 197 22.23 -28.31 -41.84
C THR A 197 21.60 -27.47 -40.72
#